data_084638a3f96434c262d4ea7ba9bc2213
#
_entry.id   084638a3f96434c262d4ea7ba9bc2213
#
_cell.length_a   1.000
_cell.length_b   1.000
_cell.length_c   1.000
_cell.angle_alpha   90.00
_cell.angle_beta   90.00
_cell.angle_gamma   90.00
#
_symmetry.space_group_name_H-M   'P 1'
#
loop_
_entity.id
_entity.type
_entity.pdbx_description
1 polymer ?
#
loop_
_entity_poly.entity_id
_entity_poly.type
_entity_poly.pdbx_seq_one_letter_code
_entity_poly.pdbx_strand_id
1 'polypeptide(L)'
;LRSSSAASDVYKRQVLEPLQAAPVIIEDNAFIGSRCIVVEGVRVEKEAVLGANVVLTASTKIIDVSGNEPIEYKGYVPSRSVVIPGTYTKSFPAGDYQVPCALIIGKRKESTDKKTSLNDALRDHSVAV
;
A
#
# COMPACT_ATOMS: atom_id res chain seq x y z
N LEU A 1 -16.58 9.17 -3.66
CA LEU A 1 -15.53 9.51 -2.90
C LEU A 1 -14.18 8.98 -3.31
N ARG A 2 -13.16 9.53 -2.73
CA ARG A 2 -11.79 9.21 -3.06
C ARG A 2 -11.45 7.72 -2.97
N SER A 3 -12.15 7.00 -2.15
CA SER A 3 -11.90 5.58 -1.97
C SER A 3 -12.91 4.70 -2.70
N SER A 4 -13.67 5.26 -3.61
CA SER A 4 -14.76 4.52 -4.24
C SER A 4 -14.29 3.28 -5.00
N SER A 5 -13.14 3.35 -5.67
CA SER A 5 -12.62 2.18 -6.38
C SER A 5 -12.28 1.04 -5.44
N ALA A 6 -11.60 1.35 -4.35
CA ALA A 6 -11.27 0.35 -3.35
C ALA A 6 -12.54 -0.18 -2.68
N ALA A 7 -13.49 0.70 -2.40
CA ALA A 7 -14.75 0.29 -1.82
C ALA A 7 -15.54 -0.64 -2.73
N SER A 8 -15.51 -0.37 -4.04
CA SER A 8 -16.18 -1.24 -5.00
C SER A 8 -15.55 -2.63 -5.03
N ASP A 9 -14.22 -2.70 -5.00
CA ASP A 9 -13.53 -3.98 -5.00
C ASP A 9 -13.82 -4.76 -3.73
N VAL A 10 -13.83 -4.09 -2.61
CA VAL A 10 -14.16 -4.72 -1.34
C VAL A 10 -15.60 -5.25 -1.36
N TYR A 11 -16.52 -4.46 -1.88
CA TYR A 11 -17.91 -4.87 -1.94
C TYR A 11 -18.07 -6.14 -2.78
N LYS A 12 -17.40 -6.21 -3.91
CA LYS A 12 -17.48 -7.38 -4.76
C LYS A 12 -16.93 -8.61 -4.07
N ARG A 13 -15.85 -8.46 -3.34
CA ARG A 13 -15.27 -9.57 -2.60
C ARG A 13 -16.15 -10.01 -1.45
N GLN A 14 -16.78 -9.07 -0.78
CA GLN A 14 -17.69 -9.39 0.32
C GLN A 14 -18.86 -10.22 -0.14
N VAL A 15 -19.29 -10.05 -1.36
CA VAL A 15 -20.31 -10.91 -1.93
C VAL A 15 -19.84 -12.36 -1.98
N LEU A 16 -18.56 -12.58 -2.21
CA LEU A 16 -17.99 -13.93 -2.30
C LEU A 16 -17.61 -14.49 -0.95
N GLU A 17 -17.17 -13.65 -0.03
CA GLU A 17 -16.70 -14.09 1.28
C GLU A 17 -17.28 -13.21 2.38
N PRO A 18 -18.60 -13.21 2.53
CA PRO A 18 -19.26 -12.22 3.37
C PRO A 18 -19.00 -12.36 4.86
N LEU A 19 -18.73 -13.55 5.33
CA LEU A 19 -18.73 -13.79 6.78
C LEU A 19 -17.38 -13.61 7.44
N GLN A 20 -16.31 -13.61 6.68
CA GLN A 20 -14.97 -13.65 7.25
C GLN A 20 -14.09 -12.49 6.82
N ALA A 21 -14.51 -11.74 5.85
CA ALA A 21 -13.73 -10.62 5.37
C ALA A 21 -13.79 -9.46 6.35
N ALA A 22 -12.64 -8.98 6.79
CA ALA A 22 -12.57 -7.72 7.49
C ALA A 22 -12.73 -6.58 6.49
N PRO A 23 -13.29 -5.44 6.88
CA PRO A 23 -13.46 -4.33 5.95
C PRO A 23 -12.12 -3.75 5.51
N VAL A 24 -12.13 -3.11 4.35
CA VAL A 24 -11.04 -2.22 3.95
C VAL A 24 -11.28 -0.88 4.62
N ILE A 25 -10.26 -0.35 5.26
CA ILE A 25 -10.34 0.95 5.92
C ILE A 25 -9.30 1.87 5.29
N ILE A 26 -9.76 2.93 4.66
CA ILE A 26 -8.90 3.96 4.09
C ILE A 26 -9.21 5.26 4.80
N GLU A 27 -8.26 5.73 5.58
CA GLU A 27 -8.47 6.90 6.42
C GLU A 27 -8.31 8.20 5.63
N ASP A 28 -8.56 9.32 6.30
CA ASP A 28 -8.64 10.62 5.66
C ASP A 28 -7.36 11.01 4.94
N ASN A 29 -7.52 11.64 3.79
CA ASN A 29 -6.44 12.22 3.01
C ASN A 29 -5.40 11.23 2.52
N ALA A 30 -5.70 9.94 2.53
CA ALA A 30 -4.85 8.94 1.90
C ALA A 30 -4.92 9.12 0.37
N PHE A 31 -3.80 8.99 -0.29
CA PHE A 31 -3.72 9.05 -1.75
C PHE A 31 -3.51 7.65 -2.30
N ILE A 32 -4.44 7.21 -3.13
CA ILE A 32 -4.39 5.88 -3.73
C ILE A 32 -4.05 6.04 -5.21
N GLY A 33 -2.89 5.55 -5.59
CA GLY A 33 -2.44 5.64 -6.97
C GLY A 33 -3.22 4.75 -7.92
N SER A 34 -2.92 4.86 -9.21
CA SER A 34 -3.59 4.10 -10.24
C SER A 34 -3.32 2.61 -10.11
N ARG A 35 -4.35 1.81 -10.38
CA ARG A 35 -4.26 0.34 -10.36
C ARG A 35 -3.87 -0.24 -9.01
N CYS A 36 -4.06 0.50 -7.95
CA CYS A 36 -3.87 -0.06 -6.62
C CYS A 36 -5.01 -1.03 -6.31
N ILE A 37 -4.66 -2.11 -5.66
CA ILE A 37 -5.63 -3.10 -5.18
C ILE A 37 -5.50 -3.18 -3.67
N VAL A 38 -6.56 -2.86 -2.98
CA VAL A 38 -6.60 -2.94 -1.52
C VAL A 38 -7.79 -3.83 -1.18
N VAL A 39 -7.51 -4.97 -0.60
CA VAL A 39 -8.55 -5.95 -0.32
C VAL A 39 -8.84 -6.04 1.17
N GLU A 40 -9.86 -6.81 1.51
CA GLU A 40 -10.34 -6.94 2.88
C GLU A 40 -9.21 -7.27 3.86
N GLY A 41 -9.34 -6.71 5.04
CA GLY A 41 -8.36 -6.88 6.10
C GLY A 41 -7.20 -5.90 6.07
N VAL A 42 -7.22 -4.94 5.15
CA VAL A 42 -6.15 -3.95 5.05
C VAL A 42 -6.65 -2.58 5.50
N ARG A 43 -5.82 -1.93 6.30
CA ARG A 43 -6.08 -0.56 6.74
C ARG A 43 -4.99 0.36 6.20
N VAL A 44 -5.41 1.42 5.52
CA VAL A 44 -4.50 2.47 5.06
C VAL A 44 -4.74 3.67 5.96
N GLU A 45 -3.75 4.01 6.76
CA GLU A 45 -3.90 5.08 7.73
C GLU A 45 -3.84 6.45 7.08
N LYS A 46 -4.22 7.47 7.83
CA LYS A 46 -4.44 8.80 7.26
C LYS A 46 -3.19 9.34 6.56
N GLU A 47 -3.42 10.05 5.49
CA GLU A 47 -2.37 10.75 4.75
C GLU A 47 -1.31 9.84 4.14
N ALA A 48 -1.51 8.54 4.12
CA ALA A 48 -0.59 7.63 3.44
C ALA A 48 -0.70 7.80 1.93
N VAL A 49 0.38 7.52 1.22
CA VAL A 49 0.44 7.62 -0.24
C VAL A 49 0.79 6.25 -0.79
N LEU A 50 -0.07 5.72 -1.65
CA LEU A 50 0.20 4.47 -2.36
C LEU A 50 0.56 4.79 -3.80
N GLY A 51 1.72 4.33 -4.24
CA GLY A 51 2.13 4.46 -5.63
C GLY A 51 1.29 3.59 -6.55
N ALA A 52 1.47 3.76 -7.85
CA ALA A 52 0.73 2.97 -8.83
C ALA A 52 1.08 1.48 -8.69
N ASN A 53 0.10 0.64 -8.95
CA ASN A 53 0.24 -0.83 -8.93
C ASN A 53 0.58 -1.44 -7.56
N VAL A 54 0.30 -0.74 -6.49
CA VAL A 54 0.49 -1.32 -5.15
C VAL A 54 -0.67 -2.27 -4.86
N VAL A 55 -0.35 -3.51 -4.56
CA VAL A 55 -1.34 -4.54 -4.21
C VAL A 55 -1.19 -4.88 -2.75
N LEU A 56 -2.24 -4.64 -1.98
CA LEU A 56 -2.26 -4.89 -0.54
C LEU A 56 -3.34 -5.91 -0.20
N THR A 57 -2.92 -7.02 0.37
CA THR A 57 -3.82 -8.02 0.93
C THR A 57 -3.48 -8.18 2.41
N ALA A 58 -4.31 -8.90 3.14
CA ALA A 58 -4.04 -9.15 4.56
C ALA A 58 -2.70 -9.86 4.79
N SER A 59 -2.22 -10.60 3.79
CA SER A 59 -0.96 -11.35 3.91
C SER A 59 0.22 -10.70 3.20
N THR A 60 0.01 -9.61 2.45
CA THR A 60 1.10 -8.93 1.77
C THR A 60 2.07 -8.33 2.80
N LYS A 61 3.35 -8.60 2.62
CA LYS A 61 4.38 -7.97 3.44
C LYS A 61 4.49 -6.51 3.07
N ILE A 62 4.50 -5.67 4.08
CA ILE A 62 4.71 -4.23 3.93
C ILE A 62 5.98 -3.92 4.69
N ILE A 63 7.04 -3.62 3.97
CA ILE A 63 8.37 -3.50 4.56
C ILE A 63 8.83 -2.06 4.53
N ASP A 64 9.12 -1.52 5.70
CA ASP A 64 9.67 -0.17 5.82
C ASP A 64 11.18 -0.25 5.64
N VAL A 65 11.65 0.27 4.52
CA VAL A 65 13.07 0.27 4.18
C VAL A 65 13.70 1.66 4.28
N SER A 66 13.00 2.60 4.90
CA SER A 66 13.50 3.97 5.02
C SER A 66 14.55 4.13 6.11
N GLY A 67 14.65 3.20 7.03
CA GLY A 67 15.62 3.22 8.10
C GLY A 67 16.80 2.30 7.86
N ASN A 68 17.58 2.06 8.91
CA ASN A 68 18.75 1.19 8.83
C ASN A 68 18.41 -0.29 8.81
N GLU A 69 17.26 -0.65 9.34
CA GLU A 69 16.81 -2.03 9.40
C GLU A 69 15.39 -2.13 8.85
N PRO A 70 15.07 -3.24 8.18
CA PRO A 70 13.72 -3.42 7.67
C PRO A 70 12.73 -3.64 8.80
N ILE A 71 11.59 -2.99 8.71
CA ILE A 71 10.49 -3.19 9.66
C ILE A 71 9.32 -3.73 8.86
N GLU A 72 8.79 -4.87 9.26
CA GLU A 72 7.73 -5.52 8.53
C GLU A 72 6.37 -5.25 9.17
N TYR A 73 5.41 -4.92 8.35
CA TYR A 73 4.01 -4.74 8.75
C TYR A 73 3.14 -5.70 7.95
N LYS A 74 2.01 -6.05 8.50
CA LYS A 74 0.98 -6.79 7.77
C LYS A 74 -0.39 -6.21 8.10
N GLY A 75 -1.20 -6.05 7.07
CA GLY A 75 -2.58 -5.66 7.26
C GLY A 75 -2.81 -4.17 7.42
N TYR A 76 -1.76 -3.37 7.49
CA TYR A 76 -1.96 -1.93 7.55
C TYR A 76 -0.76 -1.15 7.03
N VAL A 77 -1.03 0.06 6.55
CA VAL A 77 -0.03 1.03 6.13
C VAL A 77 -0.02 2.14 7.16
N PRO A 78 1.10 2.40 7.83
CA PRO A 78 1.17 3.48 8.82
C PRO A 78 0.85 4.84 8.22
N SER A 79 0.40 5.77 9.06
CA SER A 79 0.03 7.11 8.61
C SER A 79 1.21 7.81 7.94
N ARG A 80 0.91 8.61 6.92
CA ARG A 80 1.86 9.44 6.17
C ARG A 80 2.98 8.65 5.49
N SER A 81 2.84 7.35 5.36
CA SER A 81 3.85 6.52 4.67
C SER A 81 3.72 6.65 3.16
N VAL A 82 4.85 6.66 2.48
CA VAL A 82 4.89 6.61 1.01
C VAL A 82 5.25 5.18 0.62
N VAL A 83 4.38 4.54 -0.12
CA VAL A 83 4.46 3.11 -0.43
C VAL A 83 4.60 2.91 -1.94
N ILE A 84 5.52 2.05 -2.31
CA ILE A 84 5.72 1.65 -3.72
C ILE A 84 5.62 0.13 -3.82
N PRO A 85 5.35 -0.39 -5.02
CA PRO A 85 5.42 -1.84 -5.22
C PRO A 85 6.88 -2.31 -5.18
N GLY A 86 7.08 -3.51 -4.67
CA GLY A 86 8.41 -4.09 -4.61
C GLY A 86 8.33 -5.60 -4.57
N THR A 87 9.48 -6.23 -4.36
CA THR A 87 9.58 -7.68 -4.26
C THR A 87 10.54 -8.07 -3.15
N TYR A 88 10.40 -9.30 -2.69
CA TYR A 88 11.38 -9.90 -1.80
C TYR A 88 11.65 -11.33 -2.26
N THR A 89 12.83 -11.84 -1.94
CA THR A 89 13.23 -13.20 -2.32
C THR A 89 12.64 -14.20 -1.34
N LYS A 90 12.04 -15.25 -1.89
CA LYS A 90 11.50 -16.34 -1.08
C LYS A 90 11.96 -17.65 -1.64
N SER A 91 12.39 -18.55 -0.76
CA SER A 91 12.83 -19.89 -1.14
C SER A 91 11.64 -20.83 -1.24
N PHE A 92 11.57 -21.55 -2.34
CA PHE A 92 10.56 -22.58 -2.59
C PHE A 92 11.28 -23.89 -2.89
N PRO A 93 10.57 -25.02 -2.88
CA PRO A 93 11.18 -26.31 -3.23
C PRO A 93 11.86 -26.32 -4.61
N ALA A 94 11.34 -25.54 -5.54
CA ALA A 94 11.89 -25.46 -6.90
C ALA A 94 13.00 -24.44 -7.08
N GLY A 95 13.34 -23.66 -6.03
CA GLY A 95 14.37 -22.63 -6.10
C GLY A 95 13.93 -21.33 -5.45
N ASP A 96 14.73 -20.31 -5.62
CA ASP A 96 14.47 -19.00 -5.06
C ASP A 96 13.75 -18.14 -6.08
N TYR A 97 12.68 -17.48 -5.65
CA TYR A 97 11.88 -16.65 -6.54
C TYR A 97 11.53 -15.33 -5.85
N GLN A 98 11.22 -14.32 -6.66
CA GLN A 98 10.80 -13.02 -6.16
C GLN A 98 9.28 -13.02 -5.96
N VAL A 99 8.86 -12.54 -4.81
CA VAL A 99 7.44 -12.46 -4.45
C VAL A 99 7.08 -10.99 -4.26
N PRO A 100 5.93 -10.54 -4.77
CA PRO A 100 5.55 -9.13 -4.64
C PRO A 100 5.31 -8.73 -3.18
N CYS A 101 5.66 -7.49 -2.89
CA CYS A 101 5.41 -6.89 -1.59
C CYS A 101 5.23 -5.38 -1.76
N ALA A 102 5.00 -4.68 -0.67
CA ALA A 102 4.96 -3.23 -0.66
C ALA A 102 6.13 -2.70 0.15
N LEU A 103 6.73 -1.62 -0.32
CA LEU A 103 7.87 -1.00 0.36
C LEU A 103 7.51 0.40 0.80
N ILE A 104 7.75 0.68 2.07
CA ILE A 104 7.61 2.04 2.60
C ILE A 104 8.97 2.72 2.46
N ILE A 105 9.04 3.75 1.63
CA ILE A 105 10.31 4.40 1.32
C ILE A 105 10.53 5.68 2.12
N GLY A 106 9.55 6.09 2.90
CA GLY A 106 9.68 7.28 3.73
C GLY A 106 8.32 7.80 4.14
N LYS A 107 8.32 9.01 4.65
CA LYS A 107 7.11 9.68 5.10
C LYS A 107 6.73 10.82 4.17
N ARG A 108 5.44 11.11 4.10
CA ARG A 108 4.91 12.21 3.32
C ARG A 108 5.44 13.53 3.88
N LYS A 109 5.99 14.36 3.01
CA LYS A 109 6.55 15.65 3.41
C LYS A 109 5.47 16.74 3.39
N GLU A 110 5.70 17.82 4.12
CA GLU A 110 4.77 18.95 4.08
C GLU A 110 4.61 19.52 2.68
N SER A 111 5.69 19.56 1.91
CA SER A 111 5.61 20.01 0.52
C SER A 111 4.67 19.13 -0.29
N THR A 112 4.62 17.86 0.02
CA THR A 112 3.71 16.90 -0.62
C THR A 112 2.28 17.18 -0.21
N ASP A 113 2.04 17.61 1.02
CA ASP A 113 0.69 17.94 1.49
C ASP A 113 0.05 19.05 0.66
N LYS A 114 0.84 19.95 0.14
CA LYS A 114 0.37 21.05 -0.70
C LYS A 114 0.23 20.65 -2.15
N LYS A 115 0.86 19.57 -2.53
CA LYS A 115 0.77 18.98 -3.86
C LYS A 115 -0.14 17.78 -3.76
N THR A 116 -0.97 17.58 -4.72
CA THR A 116 -1.83 16.40 -4.72
C THR A 116 -1.33 15.35 -5.70
N SER A 117 -0.17 15.60 -6.31
CA SER A 117 0.37 14.73 -7.33
C SER A 117 1.16 13.59 -6.72
N LEU A 118 0.78 12.35 -7.07
CA LEU A 118 1.54 11.18 -6.69
C LEU A 118 2.95 11.22 -7.26
N ASN A 119 3.09 11.71 -8.50
CA ASN A 119 4.40 11.80 -9.13
C ASN A 119 5.33 12.70 -8.34
N ASP A 120 4.84 13.83 -7.85
CA ASP A 120 5.63 14.72 -7.03
C ASP A 120 6.05 14.06 -5.72
N ALA A 121 5.14 13.35 -5.08
CA ALA A 121 5.42 12.66 -3.84
C ALA A 121 6.53 11.62 -4.02
N LEU A 122 6.44 10.83 -5.07
CA LEU A 122 7.43 9.79 -5.34
C LEU A 122 8.76 10.39 -5.80
N ARG A 123 8.73 11.48 -6.52
CA ARG A 123 9.94 12.17 -6.94
C ARG A 123 10.73 12.71 -5.76
N ASP A 124 10.05 13.22 -4.74
CA ASP A 124 10.70 13.69 -3.52
C ASP A 124 11.49 12.59 -2.82
N HIS A 125 11.12 11.34 -3.07
CA HIS A 125 11.83 10.18 -2.53
C HIS A 125 12.75 9.52 -3.55
N SER A 126 13.01 10.21 -4.67
CA SER A 126 13.91 9.72 -5.72
C SER A 126 13.46 8.40 -6.35
N VAL A 127 12.16 8.26 -6.52
CA VAL A 127 11.56 7.06 -7.09
C VAL A 127 10.88 7.41 -8.40
N ALA A 128 11.16 6.62 -9.45
CA ALA A 128 10.45 6.75 -10.72
C ALA A 128 9.02 6.22 -10.59
N VAL A 129 8.10 6.85 -11.27
CA VAL A 129 6.69 6.48 -11.21
C VAL A 129 6.27 5.75 -12.47
#